data_6cec58003682aafea8ddc5f7f791fcef
#
_entry.id   6cec58003682aafea8ddc5f7f791fcef
#
_cell.length_a   1.000
_cell.length_b   1.000
_cell.length_c   1.000
_cell.angle_alpha   90.00
_cell.angle_beta   90.00
_cell.angle_gamma   90.00
#
_symmetry.space_group_name_H-M   'P 1'
#
loop_
_entity.id
_entity.type
_entity.pdbx_description
1 polymer ?
#
loop_
_entity_poly.entity_id
_entity_poly.type
_entity_poly.pdbx_seq_one_letter_code
_entity_poly.pdbx_strand_id
1 'polypeptide(L)'
;DVYKRQSLFSLSIYPNDNPNIVLILIDDLGLTDLQAFGGEINTPNMDALAAEGMIFSNYHTTPECAPSRAMLLTGMDNHNTGIPMIPEVLPWKYRDTPGYEGYLREDALTLAEILKPAGYRTYMTGKWHLGFGGQETAALPYNRGFDKTFILDATGGNNFSHHSYLAYYLESPWFKNGEETELPEGFYSVSYTHLRAHETIP
;
A
#
# COMPACT_ATOMS: atom_id res chain seq x y z
N ASP A 1 41.21 -6.26 0.61
CA ASP A 1 41.19 -5.61 -0.73
C ASP A 1 39.98 -6.01 -1.61
N VAL A 2 38.93 -6.51 -0.99
CA VAL A 2 37.67 -6.87 -1.66
C VAL A 2 36.86 -5.61 -2.02
N TYR A 3 37.09 -4.48 -1.35
CA TYR A 3 36.35 -3.24 -1.55
C TYR A 3 36.82 -2.35 -2.71
N LYS A 4 37.93 -2.68 -3.36
CA LYS A 4 38.47 -1.87 -4.48
C LYS A 4 38.00 -2.26 -5.89
N ARG A 5 37.09 -3.22 -6.04
CA ARG A 5 36.53 -3.66 -7.31
C ARG A 5 35.08 -3.25 -7.57
N GLN A 6 34.49 -2.40 -6.71
CA GLN A 6 33.13 -1.89 -6.90
C GLN A 6 33.03 -0.53 -7.59
N SER A 7 34.12 -0.02 -8.10
CA SER A 7 34.09 1.20 -8.90
C SER A 7 34.05 0.85 -10.39
N LEU A 8 33.05 1.45 -11.04
CA LEU A 8 32.82 1.52 -12.47
C LEU A 8 31.93 0.43 -13.10
N PHE A 9 30.74 0.21 -12.57
CA PHE A 9 29.63 0.10 -13.48
C PHE A 9 29.15 1.54 -13.77
N SER A 10 29.56 2.04 -14.90
CA SER A 10 28.97 3.19 -15.55
C SER A 10 27.51 2.79 -15.82
N LEU A 11 26.61 3.19 -14.94
CA LEU A 11 25.19 3.26 -15.26
C LEU A 11 25.11 4.26 -16.41
N SER A 12 24.97 3.76 -17.63
CA SER A 12 24.49 4.55 -18.74
C SER A 12 23.10 5.02 -18.34
N ILE A 13 23.02 6.22 -17.79
CA ILE A 13 21.77 6.92 -17.56
C ILE A 13 21.25 7.20 -18.96
N TYR A 14 20.30 6.36 -19.40
CA TYR A 14 19.51 6.68 -20.60
C TYR A 14 18.73 7.94 -20.26
N PRO A 15 18.89 9.03 -21.00
CA PRO A 15 18.17 10.24 -20.71
C PRO A 15 16.69 9.99 -21.02
N ASN A 16 15.83 10.17 -20.06
CA ASN A 16 14.40 10.37 -20.13
C ASN A 16 13.42 9.18 -20.16
N ASP A 17 13.81 7.95 -19.82
CA ASP A 17 12.81 6.87 -19.71
C ASP A 17 12.72 6.33 -18.28
N ASN A 18 12.17 7.14 -17.37
CA ASN A 18 11.73 6.61 -16.08
C ASN A 18 10.58 5.63 -16.36
N PRO A 19 10.71 4.33 -16.05
CA PRO A 19 9.66 3.36 -16.32
C PRO A 19 8.44 3.65 -15.44
N ASN A 20 7.25 3.39 -15.95
CA ASN A 20 6.06 3.38 -15.10
C ASN A 20 6.16 2.24 -14.09
N ILE A 21 5.82 2.54 -12.83
CA ILE A 21 5.84 1.58 -11.73
C ILE A 21 4.40 1.32 -11.29
N VAL A 22 3.95 0.08 -11.40
CA VAL A 22 2.62 -0.34 -10.91
C VAL A 22 2.84 -1.33 -9.76
N LEU A 23 2.41 -0.95 -8.56
CA LEU A 23 2.42 -1.80 -7.38
C LEU A 23 1.01 -2.32 -7.13
N ILE A 24 0.81 -3.63 -7.26
CA ILE A 24 -0.47 -4.29 -6.97
C ILE A 24 -0.30 -5.09 -5.69
N LEU A 25 -0.98 -4.66 -4.64
CA LEU A 25 -0.99 -5.33 -3.34
C LEU A 25 -2.36 -5.94 -3.10
N ILE A 26 -2.43 -7.25 -3.09
CA ILE A 26 -3.68 -7.99 -2.86
C ILE A 26 -3.77 -8.30 -1.37
N ASP A 27 -4.91 -7.95 -0.77
CA ASP A 27 -5.19 -8.16 0.64
C ASP A 27 -5.64 -9.61 0.89
N ASP A 28 -5.09 -10.23 1.93
CA ASP A 28 -5.41 -11.60 2.37
C ASP A 28 -5.23 -12.69 1.29
N LEU A 29 -4.29 -12.52 0.35
CA LEU A 29 -3.98 -13.52 -0.65
C LEU A 29 -2.93 -14.51 -0.10
N GLY A 30 -3.26 -15.78 -0.08
CA GLY A 30 -2.32 -16.87 0.23
C GLY A 30 -1.42 -17.23 -0.96
N LEU A 31 -0.22 -17.71 -0.68
CA LEU A 31 0.73 -18.12 -1.73
C LEU A 31 0.10 -19.14 -2.70
N THR A 32 -0.64 -20.11 -2.16
CA THR A 32 -1.28 -21.19 -2.92
C THR A 32 -2.61 -20.81 -3.56
N ASP A 33 -3.04 -19.55 -3.49
CA ASP A 33 -4.20 -19.06 -4.21
C ASP A 33 -3.88 -18.73 -5.67
N LEU A 34 -2.59 -18.57 -5.99
CA LEU A 34 -2.12 -18.31 -7.34
C LEU A 34 -1.73 -19.62 -8.05
N GLN A 35 -2.15 -19.79 -9.30
CA GLN A 35 -1.86 -20.96 -10.11
C GLN A 35 -0.35 -21.14 -10.35
N ALA A 36 0.41 -20.04 -10.48
CA ALA A 36 1.87 -20.07 -10.59
C ALA A 36 2.58 -20.76 -9.41
N PHE A 37 1.91 -20.88 -8.25
CA PHE A 37 2.38 -21.60 -7.06
C PHE A 37 1.60 -22.88 -6.80
N GLY A 38 0.86 -23.40 -7.77
CA GLY A 38 0.08 -24.64 -7.66
C GLY A 38 -1.33 -24.46 -7.10
N GLY A 39 -1.85 -23.22 -7.09
CA GLY A 39 -3.23 -22.92 -6.69
C GLY A 39 -4.27 -23.52 -7.64
N GLU A 40 -5.47 -23.75 -7.10
CA GLU A 40 -6.60 -24.30 -7.86
C GLU A 40 -7.34 -23.23 -8.68
N ILE A 41 -7.14 -21.95 -8.33
CA ILE A 41 -7.80 -20.82 -8.98
C ILE A 41 -7.06 -20.49 -10.28
N ASN A 42 -7.79 -20.38 -11.38
CA ASN A 42 -7.22 -19.94 -12.66
C ASN A 42 -6.88 -18.45 -12.63
N THR A 43 -5.59 -18.11 -12.67
CA THR A 43 -5.05 -16.76 -12.60
C THR A 43 -4.20 -16.38 -13.81
N PRO A 44 -4.76 -16.43 -15.05
CA PRO A 44 -3.97 -16.41 -16.29
C PRO A 44 -3.13 -15.16 -16.47
N ASN A 45 -3.59 -13.99 -16.04
CA ASN A 45 -2.83 -12.74 -16.14
C ASN A 45 -1.65 -12.69 -15.15
N MET A 46 -1.83 -13.21 -13.94
CA MET A 46 -0.75 -13.32 -12.96
C MET A 46 0.27 -14.37 -13.37
N ASP A 47 -0.20 -15.47 -13.95
CA ASP A 47 0.67 -16.53 -14.46
C ASP A 47 1.52 -16.05 -15.64
N ALA A 48 0.95 -15.21 -16.52
CA ALA A 48 1.71 -14.58 -17.59
C ALA A 48 2.80 -13.64 -17.04
N LEU A 49 2.48 -12.80 -16.06
CA LEU A 49 3.47 -11.96 -15.37
C LEU A 49 4.55 -12.81 -14.69
N ALA A 50 4.18 -13.91 -14.05
CA ALA A 50 5.12 -14.82 -13.41
C ALA A 50 6.06 -15.50 -14.43
N ALA A 51 5.55 -15.84 -15.60
CA ALA A 51 6.33 -16.47 -16.68
C ALA A 51 7.31 -15.49 -17.36
N GLU A 52 6.97 -14.21 -17.44
CA GLU A 52 7.79 -13.17 -18.07
C GLU A 52 8.69 -12.42 -17.08
N GLY A 53 8.36 -12.47 -15.80
CA GLY A 53 9.01 -11.71 -14.74
C GLY A 53 9.85 -12.55 -13.80
N MET A 54 9.95 -12.06 -12.56
CA MET A 54 10.69 -12.72 -11.48
C MET A 54 9.71 -13.15 -10.39
N ILE A 55 9.83 -14.40 -9.94
CA ILE A 55 9.08 -14.94 -8.81
C ILE A 55 9.99 -14.97 -7.58
N PHE A 56 9.53 -14.36 -6.49
CA PHE A 56 10.20 -14.44 -5.20
C PHE A 56 9.65 -15.63 -4.40
N SER A 57 10.42 -16.72 -4.31
CA SER A 57 10.02 -17.93 -3.60
C SER A 57 10.18 -17.83 -2.08
N ASN A 58 10.87 -16.80 -1.59
CA ASN A 58 11.13 -16.59 -0.16
C ASN A 58 10.78 -15.15 0.25
N TYR A 59 9.58 -14.71 -0.13
CA TYR A 59 9.03 -13.42 0.25
C TYR A 59 8.19 -13.58 1.52
N HIS A 60 8.49 -12.78 2.54
CA HIS A 60 7.82 -12.80 3.83
C HIS A 60 7.12 -11.48 4.11
N THR A 61 5.95 -11.56 4.69
CA THR A 61 5.18 -10.43 5.23
C THR A 61 4.98 -10.64 6.73
N THR A 62 4.47 -9.63 7.42
CA THR A 62 3.91 -9.84 8.74
C THR A 62 2.56 -10.59 8.60
N PRO A 63 2.07 -11.24 9.67
CA PRO A 63 0.77 -11.93 9.60
C PRO A 63 -0.44 -10.99 9.52
N GLU A 64 -0.23 -9.69 9.49
CA GLU A 64 -1.27 -8.66 9.50
C GLU A 64 -1.09 -7.64 8.38
N CYS A 65 -2.22 -7.10 7.87
CA CYS A 65 -2.24 -6.23 6.70
C CYS A 65 -1.56 -4.86 6.93
N ALA A 66 -1.89 -4.15 8.01
CA ALA A 66 -1.35 -2.81 8.24
C ALA A 66 0.19 -2.79 8.37
N PRO A 67 0.82 -3.62 9.23
CA PRO A 67 2.28 -3.65 9.29
C PRO A 67 2.94 -4.13 7.99
N SER A 68 2.36 -5.08 7.27
CA SER A 68 2.88 -5.50 5.94
C SER A 68 2.85 -4.36 4.94
N ARG A 69 1.78 -3.54 4.94
CA ARG A 69 1.64 -2.34 4.10
C ARG A 69 2.67 -1.29 4.46
N ALA A 70 2.86 -1.03 5.75
CA ALA A 70 3.87 -0.08 6.24
C ALA A 70 5.28 -0.49 5.79
N MET A 71 5.65 -1.76 5.97
CA MET A 71 6.95 -2.29 5.54
C MET A 71 7.15 -2.19 4.02
N LEU A 72 6.13 -2.57 3.23
CA LEU A 72 6.22 -2.53 1.76
C LEU A 72 6.38 -1.11 1.24
N LEU A 73 5.65 -0.16 1.80
CA LEU A 73 5.63 1.22 1.32
C LEU A 73 6.83 2.05 1.80
N THR A 74 7.51 1.63 2.88
CA THR A 74 8.63 2.39 3.45
C THR A 74 9.98 1.68 3.33
N GLY A 75 9.98 0.36 3.14
CA GLY A 75 11.18 -0.46 3.22
C GLY A 75 11.75 -0.60 4.65
N MET A 76 11.00 -0.16 5.67
CA MET A 76 11.42 -0.18 7.08
C MET A 76 10.70 -1.33 7.83
N ASP A 77 11.29 -1.77 8.95
CA ASP A 77 10.62 -2.66 9.89
C ASP A 77 9.36 -2.00 10.46
N ASN A 78 8.30 -2.77 10.63
CA ASN A 78 6.99 -2.26 11.04
C ASN A 78 6.99 -1.49 12.37
N HIS A 79 7.80 -1.88 13.36
CA HIS A 79 7.95 -1.13 14.61
C HIS A 79 8.62 0.24 14.38
N ASN A 80 9.52 0.34 13.41
CA ASN A 80 10.14 1.62 13.05
C ASN A 80 9.18 2.54 12.29
N THR A 81 8.10 2.02 11.74
CA THR A 81 7.08 2.81 11.03
C THR A 81 5.97 3.34 11.93
N GLY A 82 5.89 2.88 13.18
CA GLY A 82 4.80 3.18 14.11
C GLY A 82 3.61 2.23 14.04
N ILE A 83 3.67 1.21 13.18
CA ILE A 83 2.57 0.25 12.95
C ILE A 83 3.03 -1.18 13.31
N PRO A 84 3.11 -1.51 14.59
CA PRO A 84 3.60 -2.81 15.04
C PRO A 84 2.59 -3.93 14.79
N MET A 85 1.30 -3.58 14.72
CA MET A 85 0.14 -4.45 14.50
C MET A 85 -1.02 -3.66 13.91
N ILE A 86 -2.15 -4.30 13.66
CA ILE A 86 -3.39 -3.64 13.20
C ILE A 86 -3.80 -2.55 14.22
N PRO A 87 -3.97 -1.29 13.78
CA PRO A 87 -4.26 -0.17 14.68
C PRO A 87 -5.50 -0.36 15.55
N GLU A 88 -6.54 -1.01 15.03
CA GLU A 88 -7.82 -1.21 15.70
C GLU A 88 -7.70 -2.10 16.94
N VAL A 89 -6.76 -3.03 16.96
CA VAL A 89 -6.56 -3.95 18.09
C VAL A 89 -5.34 -3.59 18.93
N LEU A 90 -4.62 -2.52 18.60
CA LEU A 90 -3.48 -2.04 19.37
C LEU A 90 -3.95 -1.55 20.76
N PRO A 91 -3.49 -2.18 21.86
CA PRO A 91 -3.94 -1.78 23.19
C PRO A 91 -3.54 -0.33 23.52
N TRP A 92 -4.48 0.44 24.02
CA TRP A 92 -4.34 1.86 24.34
C TRP A 92 -3.11 2.18 25.21
N LYS A 93 -2.75 1.28 26.14
CA LYS A 93 -1.60 1.44 27.04
C LYS A 93 -0.24 1.51 26.33
N TYR A 94 -0.17 1.10 25.06
CA TYR A 94 1.08 1.12 24.29
C TYR A 94 1.17 2.29 23.31
N ARG A 95 0.10 3.02 23.05
CA ARG A 95 0.06 4.07 22.02
C ARG A 95 1.01 5.24 22.24
N ASP A 96 1.36 5.50 23.51
CA ASP A 96 2.37 6.52 23.89
C ASP A 96 3.81 5.96 23.86
N THR A 97 3.99 4.72 23.40
CA THR A 97 5.30 4.08 23.30
C THR A 97 5.83 4.26 21.88
N PRO A 98 7.06 4.76 21.68
CA PRO A 98 7.65 4.89 20.34
C PRO A 98 7.64 3.56 19.58
N GLY A 99 7.18 3.58 18.33
CA GLY A 99 6.98 2.41 17.49
C GLY A 99 5.61 1.74 17.65
N TYR A 100 4.72 2.29 18.51
CA TYR A 100 3.37 1.78 18.77
C TYR A 100 2.30 2.87 18.57
N GLU A 101 2.55 3.81 17.69
CA GLU A 101 1.66 4.94 17.42
C GLU A 101 0.31 4.47 16.84
N GLY A 102 0.31 3.38 16.07
CA GLY A 102 -0.86 2.85 15.38
C GLY A 102 -1.19 3.58 14.09
N TYR A 103 -0.30 4.46 13.65
CA TYR A 103 -0.33 5.15 12.36
C TYR A 103 1.08 5.34 11.81
N LEU A 104 1.18 5.61 10.52
CA LEU A 104 2.47 5.78 9.84
C LEU A 104 3.15 7.07 10.31
N ARG A 105 4.30 6.94 10.96
CA ARG A 105 5.10 8.07 11.47
C ARG A 105 5.57 8.97 10.33
N GLU A 106 5.72 10.26 10.62
CA GLU A 106 6.19 11.25 9.64
C GLU A 106 7.61 10.99 9.15
N ASP A 107 8.48 10.44 10.00
CA ASP A 107 9.87 10.13 9.68
C ASP A 107 10.06 8.82 8.90
N ALA A 108 9.01 8.01 8.74
CA ALA A 108 9.00 6.82 7.91
C ALA A 108 8.60 7.18 6.47
N LEU A 109 9.54 7.60 5.64
CA LEU A 109 9.29 8.03 4.27
C LEU A 109 8.68 6.91 3.42
N THR A 110 7.62 7.26 2.69
CA THR A 110 6.96 6.34 1.77
C THR A 110 7.68 6.27 0.43
N LEU A 111 7.44 5.19 -0.32
CA LEU A 111 7.88 5.06 -1.70
C LEU A 111 7.44 6.25 -2.58
N ALA A 112 6.24 6.80 -2.36
CA ALA A 112 5.75 7.96 -3.08
C ALA A 112 6.56 9.23 -2.77
N GLU A 113 6.89 9.47 -1.49
CA GLU A 113 7.74 10.59 -1.07
C GLU A 113 9.15 10.48 -1.66
N ILE A 114 9.68 9.27 -1.83
CA ILE A 114 11.00 9.02 -2.44
C ILE A 114 10.97 9.20 -3.97
N LEU A 115 9.91 8.77 -4.65
CA LEU A 115 9.80 8.84 -6.11
C LEU A 115 9.43 10.23 -6.63
N LYS A 116 8.70 11.02 -5.85
CA LYS A 116 8.25 12.36 -6.27
C LYS A 116 9.39 13.32 -6.64
N PRO A 117 10.48 13.45 -5.86
CA PRO A 117 11.64 14.25 -6.25
C PRO A 117 12.36 13.75 -7.51
N ALA A 118 12.20 12.46 -7.86
CA ALA A 118 12.71 11.88 -9.09
C ALA A 118 11.82 12.17 -10.31
N GLY A 119 10.76 12.97 -10.16
CA GLY A 119 9.86 13.41 -11.23
C GLY A 119 8.68 12.47 -11.49
N TYR A 120 8.46 11.47 -10.65
CA TYR A 120 7.29 10.61 -10.78
C TYR A 120 6.02 11.32 -10.32
N ARG A 121 4.93 11.05 -11.01
CA ARG A 121 3.59 11.30 -10.50
C ARG A 121 3.10 10.06 -9.76
N THR A 122 2.50 10.28 -8.60
CA THR A 122 2.21 9.20 -7.65
C THR A 122 0.71 9.13 -7.36
N TYR A 123 0.14 7.95 -7.54
CA TYR A 123 -1.30 7.73 -7.42
C TYR A 123 -1.57 6.52 -6.54
N MET A 124 -2.65 6.55 -5.77
CA MET A 124 -3.06 5.41 -4.97
C MET A 124 -4.58 5.24 -4.99
N THR A 125 -5.02 4.00 -5.12
CA THR A 125 -6.41 3.62 -4.95
C THR A 125 -6.51 2.30 -4.16
N GLY A 126 -7.59 2.11 -3.41
CA GLY A 126 -7.84 0.91 -2.61
C GLY A 126 -7.50 1.08 -1.13
N LYS A 127 -7.14 0.01 -0.46
CA LYS A 127 -6.90 -0.01 0.99
C LYS A 127 -5.57 0.66 1.35
N TRP A 128 -5.62 1.65 2.26
CA TRP A 128 -4.45 2.26 2.89
C TRP A 128 -4.11 1.62 4.22
N HIS A 129 -4.97 1.81 5.24
CA HIS A 129 -4.89 1.19 6.56
C HIS A 129 -3.65 1.59 7.39
N LEU A 130 -3.14 2.82 7.21
CA LEU A 130 -1.97 3.34 7.92
C LEU A 130 -2.21 4.70 8.59
N GLY A 131 -3.44 5.23 8.55
CA GLY A 131 -3.84 6.52 9.15
C GLY A 131 -4.80 6.38 10.34
N PHE A 132 -4.96 5.18 10.88
CA PHE A 132 -5.85 4.88 11.99
C PHE A 132 -7.31 5.33 11.73
N GLY A 133 -7.87 4.92 10.58
CA GLY A 133 -9.23 5.27 10.20
C GLY A 133 -9.43 6.77 9.94
N GLY A 134 -8.38 7.45 9.49
CA GLY A 134 -8.37 8.89 9.24
C GLY A 134 -8.23 9.75 10.50
N GLN A 135 -8.08 9.16 11.69
CA GLN A 135 -7.84 9.92 12.91
C GLN A 135 -6.50 10.66 12.87
N GLU A 136 -5.50 10.09 12.19
CA GLU A 136 -4.23 10.75 11.92
C GLU A 136 -4.16 11.17 10.45
N THR A 137 -4.63 12.37 10.16
CA THR A 137 -4.72 12.87 8.78
C THR A 137 -3.36 13.09 8.13
N ALA A 138 -2.31 13.42 8.90
CA ALA A 138 -0.94 13.55 8.40
C ALA A 138 -0.40 12.21 7.83
N ALA A 139 -0.91 11.07 8.32
CA ALA A 139 -0.55 9.75 7.84
C ALA A 139 -1.36 9.29 6.62
N LEU A 140 -2.37 10.04 6.15
CA LEU A 140 -3.11 9.70 4.94
C LEU A 140 -2.23 9.81 3.69
N PRO A 141 -2.41 8.99 2.66
CA PRO A 141 -1.49 8.89 1.54
C PRO A 141 -1.34 10.19 0.74
N TYR A 142 -2.39 11.02 0.67
CA TYR A 142 -2.31 12.33 0.04
C TYR A 142 -1.26 13.25 0.70
N ASN A 143 -1.11 13.16 2.02
CA ASN A 143 -0.09 13.88 2.80
C ASN A 143 1.25 13.14 2.85
N ARG A 144 1.32 11.93 2.29
CA ARG A 144 2.49 11.04 2.27
C ARG A 144 2.98 10.79 0.84
N GLY A 145 3.01 11.86 0.04
CA GLY A 145 3.66 11.90 -1.27
C GLY A 145 2.80 11.49 -2.46
N PHE A 146 1.58 11.03 -2.29
CA PHE A 146 0.69 10.71 -3.41
C PHE A 146 -0.04 11.94 -3.93
N ASP A 147 0.00 12.19 -5.25
CA ASP A 147 -0.61 13.34 -5.90
C ASP A 147 -2.13 13.23 -6.00
N LYS A 148 -2.65 12.01 -6.14
CA LYS A 148 -4.09 11.72 -6.11
C LYS A 148 -4.35 10.42 -5.37
N THR A 149 -5.41 10.42 -4.59
CA THR A 149 -5.79 9.25 -3.79
C THR A 149 -7.30 9.05 -3.76
N PHE A 150 -7.71 7.78 -3.76
CA PHE A 150 -9.06 7.35 -3.40
C PHE A 150 -8.95 6.06 -2.60
N ILE A 151 -9.09 6.15 -1.28
CA ILE A 151 -8.67 5.07 -0.39
C ILE A 151 -9.67 4.78 0.73
N LEU A 152 -9.62 3.54 1.21
CA LEU A 152 -10.17 3.12 2.49
C LEU A 152 -9.04 3.07 3.52
N ASP A 153 -9.17 3.83 4.61
CA ASP A 153 -8.18 3.81 5.70
C ASP A 153 -8.64 2.96 6.89
N ALA A 154 -9.02 1.72 6.61
CA ALA A 154 -9.49 0.78 7.62
C ALA A 154 -9.36 -0.67 7.16
N THR A 155 -9.73 -1.59 8.05
CA THR A 155 -10.08 -2.97 7.73
C THR A 155 -11.59 -3.16 7.83
N GLY A 156 -12.13 -4.23 7.22
CA GLY A 156 -13.53 -4.62 7.34
C GLY A 156 -14.55 -3.73 6.64
N GLY A 157 -14.14 -2.95 5.64
CA GLY A 157 -15.04 -2.16 4.81
C GLY A 157 -15.80 -3.01 3.79
N ASN A 158 -17.10 -2.72 3.61
CA ASN A 158 -17.92 -3.32 2.57
C ASN A 158 -17.48 -2.84 1.18
N ASN A 159 -17.56 -3.72 0.17
CA ASN A 159 -17.16 -3.39 -1.18
C ASN A 159 -18.17 -2.51 -1.95
N PHE A 160 -19.37 -2.33 -1.45
CA PHE A 160 -20.48 -1.67 -2.16
C PHE A 160 -21.03 -0.44 -1.43
N SER A 161 -20.60 -0.19 -0.20
CA SER A 161 -21.18 0.88 0.64
C SER A 161 -20.21 1.30 1.74
N HIS A 162 -20.58 2.32 2.50
CA HIS A 162 -19.87 2.74 3.73
C HIS A 162 -20.00 1.74 4.89
N HIS A 163 -20.78 0.68 4.74
CA HIS A 163 -20.98 -0.25 5.84
C HIS A 163 -19.66 -0.92 6.24
N SER A 164 -19.34 -0.85 7.53
CA SER A 164 -18.27 -1.64 8.13
C SER A 164 -18.87 -2.92 8.72
N TYR A 165 -18.32 -4.09 8.37
CA TYR A 165 -18.72 -5.36 8.97
C TYR A 165 -17.92 -5.69 10.23
N LEU A 166 -16.98 -4.83 10.62
CA LEU A 166 -16.27 -4.88 11.89
C LEU A 166 -16.73 -3.73 12.79
N ALA A 167 -16.87 -4.02 14.08
CA ALA A 167 -17.38 -3.06 15.06
C ALA A 167 -16.39 -1.94 15.46
N TYR A 168 -15.29 -1.78 14.73
CA TYR A 168 -14.29 -0.73 15.01
C TYR A 168 -14.72 0.63 14.50
N TYR A 169 -15.54 0.67 13.44
CA TYR A 169 -16.02 1.90 12.80
C TYR A 169 -17.55 1.83 12.65
N LEU A 170 -18.21 2.96 12.83
CA LEU A 170 -19.63 3.11 12.51
C LEU A 170 -19.86 2.99 11.00
N GLU A 171 -18.97 3.65 10.24
CA GLU A 171 -18.91 3.61 8.79
C GLU A 171 -17.45 3.44 8.36
N SER A 172 -17.25 2.82 7.21
CA SER A 172 -15.92 2.63 6.64
C SER A 172 -15.35 3.96 6.18
N PRO A 173 -14.18 4.40 6.69
CA PRO A 173 -13.64 5.72 6.42
C PRO A 173 -12.98 5.77 5.04
N TRP A 174 -13.69 6.34 4.07
CA TRP A 174 -13.20 6.57 2.71
C TRP A 174 -12.72 7.99 2.53
N PHE A 175 -11.56 8.14 1.86
CA PHE A 175 -10.94 9.43 1.61
C PHE A 175 -10.61 9.61 0.13
N LYS A 176 -10.79 10.85 -0.36
CA LYS A 176 -10.36 11.30 -1.67
C LYS A 176 -9.46 12.51 -1.52
N ASN A 177 -8.20 12.37 -1.93
CA ASN A 177 -7.20 13.43 -1.84
C ASN A 177 -7.07 14.05 -0.42
N GLY A 178 -7.12 13.20 0.60
CA GLY A 178 -6.96 13.60 2.01
C GLY A 178 -8.25 14.04 2.70
N GLU A 179 -9.36 14.18 1.98
CA GLU A 179 -10.66 14.56 2.53
C GLU A 179 -11.60 13.35 2.59
N GLU A 180 -12.36 13.23 3.67
CA GLU A 180 -13.43 12.24 3.79
C GLU A 180 -14.43 12.42 2.66
N THR A 181 -14.90 11.30 2.08
CA THR A 181 -15.72 11.37 0.87
C THR A 181 -16.86 10.37 0.89
N GLU A 182 -17.99 10.81 0.36
CA GLU A 182 -19.10 9.92 0.05
C GLU A 182 -18.76 8.98 -1.12
N LEU A 183 -19.30 7.77 -1.06
CA LEU A 183 -19.17 6.82 -2.15
C LEU A 183 -20.17 7.14 -3.25
N PRO A 184 -19.75 7.10 -4.52
CA PRO A 184 -20.66 7.36 -5.64
C PRO A 184 -21.73 6.27 -5.76
N GLU A 185 -22.85 6.63 -6.37
CA GLU A 185 -23.92 5.68 -6.67
C GLU A 185 -23.40 4.52 -7.52
N GLY A 186 -23.80 3.29 -7.19
CA GLY A 186 -23.31 2.08 -7.86
C GLY A 186 -21.86 1.75 -7.55
N PHE A 187 -21.32 2.28 -6.46
CA PHE A 187 -19.94 2.00 -6.06
C PHE A 187 -19.66 0.51 -5.89
N TYR A 188 -18.55 0.09 -6.46
CA TYR A 188 -17.95 -1.22 -6.21
C TYR A 188 -16.44 -1.03 -6.12
N SER A 189 -15.85 -1.29 -4.95
CA SER A 189 -14.45 -0.98 -4.63
C SER A 189 -13.46 -1.58 -5.63
N VAL A 190 -13.73 -2.79 -6.11
CA VAL A 190 -12.88 -3.50 -7.07
C VAL A 190 -12.83 -2.77 -8.41
N SER A 191 -13.98 -2.30 -8.93
CA SER A 191 -14.02 -1.51 -10.17
C SER A 191 -13.28 -0.19 -10.02
N TYR A 192 -13.36 0.47 -8.86
CA TYR A 192 -12.62 1.70 -8.59
C TYR A 192 -11.12 1.48 -8.54
N THR A 193 -10.68 0.37 -7.99
CA THR A 193 -9.27 0.00 -7.96
C THR A 193 -8.72 -0.25 -9.38
N HIS A 194 -9.51 -0.89 -10.25
CA HIS A 194 -9.07 -1.26 -11.60
C HIS A 194 -9.29 -0.16 -12.66
N LEU A 195 -10.45 0.51 -12.65
CA LEU A 195 -10.84 1.44 -13.72
C LEU A 195 -10.26 2.85 -13.54
N ARG A 196 -10.16 3.34 -12.31
CA ARG A 196 -9.66 4.70 -12.08
C ARG A 196 -8.15 4.83 -12.05
N ALA A 197 -7.42 3.74 -11.94
CA ALA A 197 -5.98 3.75 -12.20
C ALA A 197 -5.67 4.16 -13.65
N HIS A 198 -6.56 3.82 -14.59
CA HIS A 198 -6.43 4.21 -16.00
C HIS A 198 -6.82 5.67 -16.29
N GLU A 199 -7.72 6.27 -15.52
CA GLU A 199 -8.13 7.67 -15.71
C GLU A 199 -7.10 8.69 -15.18
N THR A 200 -6.10 8.25 -14.44
CA THR A 200 -5.07 9.10 -13.83
C THR A 200 -3.75 9.12 -14.59
N ILE A 201 -3.59 8.27 -15.59
CA ILE A 201 -2.43 8.27 -16.51
C ILE A 201 -2.83 9.08 -17.74
N PRO A 202 -2.23 10.25 -17.99
CA PRO A 202 -2.48 11.03 -19.20
C PRO A 202 -1.93 10.33 -20.43
#